data_3625b488c8e260d079e884c6c32cd947
#
_entry.id   3625b488c8e260d079e884c6c32cd947
#
_cell.length_a   1.000
_cell.length_b   1.000
_cell.length_c   1.000
_cell.angle_alpha   90.00
_cell.angle_beta   90.00
_cell.angle_gamma   90.00
#
_symmetry.space_group_name_H-M   'P 1'
#
loop_
_entity.id
_entity.type
_entity.pdbx_description
1 polymer ?
#
loop_
_entity_poly.entity_id
_entity_poly.type
_entity_poly.pdbx_seq_one_letter_code
_entity_poly.pdbx_strand_id
1 'polypeptide(L)'
;MRYNSFFKSNDATMAMRLKLLRKHKGWTLEQLAEKSGLTKSYLSKVERGLSVPSIAVALKLSHAMQVDVEQLFSDSHRQAAVTITRAGDPGGAGAMPPLPHFASIAAGVAPKKMLPFMVYPAPDFAASAFKEHAGEEFLFVHQGTVEIEFPQETVQLHAGDSVYFNALIPHRTRSIGAQQAQLLVIVSNDEDAAR
;
A
#
# COMPACT_ATOMS: atom_id res chain seq x y z
N MET A 1 27.83 10.93 -8.95
CA MET A 1 27.56 9.53 -9.33
C MET A 1 27.57 8.64 -8.08
N ARG A 2 26.54 8.74 -7.21
CA ARG A 2 26.28 7.86 -6.05
C ARG A 2 24.79 7.94 -5.66
N TYR A 3 23.89 7.59 -6.61
CA TYR A 3 22.42 7.68 -6.40
C TYR A 3 21.73 6.32 -6.39
N ASN A 4 22.46 5.19 -6.47
CA ASN A 4 21.85 3.90 -6.81
C ASN A 4 21.83 2.85 -5.67
N SER A 5 22.20 3.16 -4.43
CA SER A 5 22.24 2.15 -3.36
C SER A 5 21.09 2.23 -2.32
N PHE A 6 20.42 3.39 -2.22
CA PHE A 6 19.37 3.59 -1.22
C PHE A 6 18.00 3.01 -1.66
N PHE A 7 17.78 2.85 -2.96
CA PHE A 7 16.48 2.50 -3.54
C PHE A 7 16.20 0.98 -3.63
N LYS A 8 17.22 0.14 -3.52
CA LYS A 8 17.04 -1.31 -3.44
C LYS A 8 16.59 -1.81 -2.07
N SER A 9 16.57 -0.95 -1.02
CA SER A 9 16.39 -1.40 0.36
C SER A 9 14.93 -1.66 0.74
N ASN A 10 13.95 -0.91 0.23
CA ASN A 10 12.56 -1.05 0.69
C ASN A 10 11.83 -2.24 0.07
N ASP A 11 12.02 -2.52 -1.22
CA ASP A 11 11.39 -3.67 -1.88
C ASP A 11 12.03 -4.98 -1.40
N ALA A 12 13.34 -4.99 -1.27
CA ALA A 12 14.06 -6.10 -0.66
C ALA A 12 13.64 -6.29 0.81
N THR A 13 13.29 -5.21 1.51
CA THR A 13 12.85 -5.25 2.90
C THR A 13 11.46 -5.87 3.02
N MET A 14 10.47 -5.44 2.22
CA MET A 14 9.13 -6.03 2.25
C MET A 14 9.12 -7.49 1.80
N ALA A 15 9.80 -7.81 0.70
CA ALA A 15 9.94 -9.17 0.20
C ALA A 15 10.57 -10.11 1.26
N MET A 16 11.63 -9.63 1.90
CA MET A 16 12.31 -10.36 2.97
C MET A 16 11.41 -10.54 4.20
N ARG A 17 10.63 -9.50 4.57
CA ARG A 17 9.73 -9.54 5.73
C ARG A 17 8.57 -10.49 5.52
N LEU A 18 7.90 -10.43 4.37
CA LEU A 18 6.84 -11.37 4.02
C LEU A 18 7.32 -12.81 4.17
N LYS A 19 8.52 -13.10 3.62
CA LYS A 19 9.14 -14.42 3.72
C LYS A 19 9.46 -14.81 5.16
N LEU A 20 9.97 -13.87 5.98
CA LEU A 20 10.26 -14.11 7.39
C LEU A 20 8.99 -14.38 8.19
N LEU A 21 7.95 -13.54 8.05
CA LEU A 21 6.66 -13.71 8.73
C LEU A 21 6.02 -15.06 8.37
N ARG A 22 6.01 -15.41 7.08
CA ARG A 22 5.49 -16.71 6.63
C ARG A 22 6.27 -17.87 7.28
N LYS A 23 7.60 -17.78 7.28
CA LYS A 23 8.45 -18.84 7.91
C LYS A 23 8.27 -18.91 9.42
N HIS A 24 8.10 -17.78 10.11
CA HIS A 24 7.80 -17.78 11.55
C HIS A 24 6.49 -18.51 11.87
N LYS A 25 5.49 -18.42 10.97
CA LYS A 25 4.24 -19.18 11.10
C LYS A 25 4.37 -20.65 10.67
N GLY A 26 5.54 -21.08 10.20
CA GLY A 26 5.79 -22.44 9.71
C GLY A 26 5.08 -22.74 8.37
N TRP A 27 4.62 -21.74 7.63
CA TRP A 27 3.80 -21.94 6.43
C TRP A 27 4.64 -22.10 5.16
N THR A 28 4.15 -22.98 4.27
CA THR A 28 4.62 -23.05 2.89
C THR A 28 4.03 -21.90 2.07
N LEU A 29 4.53 -21.68 0.85
CA LEU A 29 3.93 -20.73 -0.09
C LEU A 29 2.50 -21.12 -0.49
N GLU A 30 2.23 -22.41 -0.58
CA GLU A 30 0.90 -22.97 -0.86
C GLU A 30 -0.10 -22.61 0.24
N GLN A 31 0.29 -22.80 1.50
CA GLN A 31 -0.55 -22.48 2.64
C GLN A 31 -0.84 -20.97 2.74
N LEU A 32 0.17 -20.12 2.46
CA LEU A 32 -0.07 -18.67 2.40
C LEU A 32 -0.98 -18.30 1.22
N ALA A 33 -0.83 -18.96 0.06
CA ALA A 33 -1.69 -18.74 -1.11
C ALA A 33 -3.15 -19.07 -0.79
N GLU A 34 -3.39 -20.22 -0.20
CA GLU A 34 -4.72 -20.68 0.22
C GLU A 34 -5.38 -19.68 1.21
N LYS A 35 -4.63 -19.27 2.25
CA LYS A 35 -5.15 -18.36 3.29
C LYS A 35 -5.38 -16.93 2.80
N SER A 36 -4.57 -16.45 1.85
CA SER A 36 -4.67 -15.08 1.35
C SER A 36 -5.54 -14.93 0.09
N GLY A 37 -5.95 -16.05 -0.53
CA GLY A 37 -6.65 -16.04 -1.81
C GLY A 37 -5.76 -15.59 -2.99
N LEU A 38 -4.43 -15.58 -2.80
CA LEU A 38 -3.45 -15.22 -3.83
C LEU A 38 -2.83 -16.46 -4.47
N THR A 39 -2.27 -16.31 -5.67
CA THR A 39 -1.60 -17.44 -6.31
C THR A 39 -0.20 -17.67 -5.74
N LYS A 40 0.23 -18.93 -5.60
CA LYS A 40 1.60 -19.29 -5.22
C LYS A 40 2.65 -18.62 -6.11
N SER A 41 2.39 -18.57 -7.42
CA SER A 41 3.30 -17.94 -8.39
C SER A 41 3.50 -16.46 -8.11
N TYR A 42 2.42 -15.74 -7.80
CA TYR A 42 2.48 -14.34 -7.43
C TYR A 42 3.25 -14.14 -6.12
N LEU A 43 2.93 -14.90 -5.07
CA LEU A 43 3.63 -14.82 -3.78
C LEU A 43 5.12 -15.12 -3.91
N SER A 44 5.49 -16.08 -4.75
CA SER A 44 6.90 -16.38 -5.06
C SER A 44 7.60 -15.19 -5.72
N LYS A 45 6.93 -14.46 -6.62
CA LYS A 45 7.47 -13.24 -7.23
C LYS A 45 7.65 -12.13 -6.19
N VAL A 46 6.66 -11.94 -5.31
CA VAL A 46 6.72 -10.94 -4.22
C VAL A 46 7.89 -11.26 -3.28
N GLU A 47 8.04 -12.49 -2.79
CA GLU A 47 9.13 -12.86 -1.87
C GLU A 47 10.54 -12.79 -2.50
N ARG A 48 10.62 -12.76 -3.83
CA ARG A 48 11.87 -12.55 -4.57
C ARG A 48 12.11 -11.10 -4.97
N GLY A 49 11.20 -10.18 -4.61
CA GLY A 49 11.27 -8.77 -5.01
C GLY A 49 11.02 -8.54 -6.52
N LEU A 50 10.41 -9.50 -7.21
CA LEU A 50 10.10 -9.43 -8.64
C LEU A 50 8.71 -8.86 -8.91
N SER A 51 7.91 -8.67 -7.87
CA SER A 51 6.60 -8.03 -7.93
C SER A 51 6.36 -7.29 -6.63
N VAL A 52 5.81 -6.10 -6.74
CA VAL A 52 5.44 -5.27 -5.61
C VAL A 52 3.94 -5.39 -5.37
N PRO A 53 3.49 -5.76 -4.15
CA PRO A 53 2.08 -5.82 -3.83
C PRO A 53 1.45 -4.42 -3.82
N SER A 54 0.19 -4.33 -4.22
CA SER A 54 -0.63 -3.14 -3.95
C SER A 54 -1.01 -3.07 -2.47
N ILE A 55 -1.55 -1.93 -2.02
CA ILE A 55 -2.10 -1.78 -0.66
C ILE A 55 -3.14 -2.86 -0.38
N ALA A 56 -4.08 -3.09 -1.32
CA ALA A 56 -5.09 -4.13 -1.20
C ALA A 56 -4.49 -5.54 -1.00
N VAL A 57 -3.41 -5.87 -1.72
CA VAL A 57 -2.69 -7.15 -1.53
C VAL A 57 -1.97 -7.19 -0.20
N ALA A 58 -1.34 -6.09 0.22
CA ALA A 58 -0.69 -6.01 1.53
C ALA A 58 -1.70 -6.23 2.67
N LEU A 59 -2.90 -5.65 2.58
CA LEU A 59 -4.00 -5.88 3.51
C LEU A 59 -4.43 -7.35 3.52
N LYS A 60 -4.66 -7.97 2.35
CA LYS A 60 -4.99 -9.41 2.26
C LYS A 60 -3.93 -10.29 2.92
N LEU A 61 -2.66 -9.96 2.73
CA LEU A 61 -1.56 -10.69 3.36
C LEU A 61 -1.50 -10.50 4.87
N SER A 62 -1.67 -9.27 5.36
CA SER A 62 -1.66 -8.97 6.79
C SER A 62 -2.81 -9.67 7.51
N HIS A 63 -4.02 -9.63 6.95
CA HIS A 63 -5.19 -10.35 7.47
C HIS A 63 -4.96 -11.87 7.49
N ALA A 64 -4.52 -12.45 6.37
CA ALA A 64 -4.23 -13.89 6.29
C ALA A 64 -3.19 -14.33 7.33
N MET A 65 -2.21 -13.49 7.58
CA MET A 65 -1.13 -13.75 8.53
C MET A 65 -1.47 -13.29 9.96
N GLN A 66 -2.59 -12.62 10.19
CA GLN A 66 -2.97 -12.04 11.49
C GLN A 66 -1.84 -11.18 12.08
N VAL A 67 -1.35 -10.26 11.29
CA VAL A 67 -0.34 -9.27 11.67
C VAL A 67 -0.77 -7.89 11.21
N ASP A 68 -0.31 -6.84 11.89
CA ASP A 68 -0.48 -5.48 11.39
C ASP A 68 0.17 -5.31 10.02
N VAL A 69 -0.54 -4.67 9.09
CA VAL A 69 -0.02 -4.45 7.73
C VAL A 69 1.33 -3.73 7.72
N GLU A 70 1.60 -2.90 8.72
CA GLU A 70 2.87 -2.22 8.87
C GLU A 70 4.06 -3.15 9.13
N GLN A 71 3.82 -4.31 9.73
CA GLN A 71 4.88 -5.32 9.90
C GLN A 71 5.41 -5.85 8.56
N LEU A 72 4.66 -5.67 7.48
CA LEU A 72 5.13 -5.95 6.12
C LEU A 72 6.11 -4.87 5.62
N PHE A 73 6.07 -3.66 6.18
CA PHE A 73 6.85 -2.52 5.70
C PHE A 73 7.94 -2.05 6.67
N SER A 74 7.78 -2.29 7.97
CA SER A 74 8.66 -1.75 9.01
C SER A 74 8.91 -2.73 10.16
N ASP A 75 10.11 -2.72 10.77
CA ASP A 75 10.45 -3.47 11.99
C ASP A 75 10.05 -2.75 13.27
N SER A 76 9.41 -1.59 13.17
CA SER A 76 9.12 -0.79 14.35
C SER A 76 7.99 -1.40 15.18
N HIS A 77 8.36 -2.16 16.20
CA HIS A 77 7.47 -2.63 17.29
C HIS A 77 7.26 -1.55 18.37
N ARG A 78 7.47 -0.27 18.05
CA ARG A 78 7.26 0.80 19.04
C ARG A 78 5.77 1.08 19.15
N GLN A 79 5.17 0.70 20.27
CA GLN A 79 3.86 1.20 20.71
C GLN A 79 4.03 2.66 21.18
N ALA A 80 4.15 3.57 20.25
CA ALA A 80 4.14 5.00 20.55
C ALA A 80 2.70 5.51 20.50
N ALA A 81 2.29 6.26 21.51
CA ALA A 81 0.98 6.93 21.51
C ALA A 81 0.89 8.04 20.45
N VAL A 82 2.04 8.59 20.05
CA VAL A 82 2.16 9.66 19.06
C VAL A 82 3.32 9.32 18.13
N THR A 83 3.11 9.45 16.84
CA THR A 83 4.17 9.37 15.83
C THR A 83 4.16 10.60 14.95
N ILE A 84 5.34 11.06 14.57
CA ILE A 84 5.52 12.22 13.69
C ILE A 84 6.36 11.74 12.50
N THR A 85 5.83 11.92 11.30
CA THR A 85 6.56 11.70 10.03
C THR A 85 6.86 13.06 9.41
N ARG A 86 8.14 13.37 9.22
CA ARG A 86 8.58 14.61 8.58
C ARG A 86 8.59 14.43 7.05
N ALA A 87 8.47 15.52 6.29
CA ALA A 87 8.47 15.47 4.83
C ALA A 87 9.72 14.79 4.21
N GLY A 88 10.87 14.88 4.88
CA GLY A 88 12.13 14.23 4.44
C GLY A 88 12.33 12.80 4.94
N ASP A 89 11.43 12.29 5.77
CA ASP A 89 11.54 10.94 6.30
C ASP A 89 11.15 9.90 5.24
N PRO A 90 11.63 8.65 5.33
CA PRO A 90 11.06 7.55 4.55
C PRO A 90 9.56 7.45 4.79
N GLY A 91 8.76 7.60 3.74
CA GLY A 91 7.29 7.66 3.83
C GLY A 91 6.71 9.07 4.00
N GLY A 92 7.54 10.09 4.19
CA GLY A 92 7.09 11.50 4.18
C GLY A 92 6.70 12.00 2.80
N ALA A 93 5.84 13.03 2.75
CA ALA A 93 5.48 13.69 1.50
C ALA A 93 6.72 14.29 0.84
N GLY A 94 6.91 14.03 -0.45
CA GLY A 94 8.05 14.54 -1.24
C GLY A 94 9.18 13.54 -1.53
N ALA A 95 9.25 12.42 -0.82
CA ALA A 95 10.15 11.32 -1.15
C ALA A 95 9.38 10.25 -1.93
N MET A 96 9.25 10.41 -3.25
CA MET A 96 8.61 9.40 -4.10
C MET A 96 9.41 8.09 -4.02
N PRO A 97 8.81 6.99 -3.53
CA PRO A 97 9.48 5.70 -3.54
C PRO A 97 9.60 5.19 -4.98
N PRO A 98 10.68 4.51 -5.33
CA PRO A 98 10.86 3.99 -6.69
C PRO A 98 9.81 2.95 -7.07
N LEU A 99 9.43 2.09 -6.16
CA LEU A 99 8.36 1.07 -6.18
C LEU A 99 8.28 0.46 -4.77
N PRO A 100 7.11 0.15 -4.20
CA PRO A 100 5.78 0.42 -4.74
C PRO A 100 5.54 1.93 -4.82
N HIS A 101 4.70 2.36 -5.73
CA HIS A 101 4.32 3.77 -5.85
C HIS A 101 3.48 4.27 -4.67
N PHE A 102 3.76 3.79 -3.47
CA PHE A 102 3.18 4.27 -2.22
C PHE A 102 4.13 4.06 -1.04
N ALA A 103 3.95 4.85 0.01
CA ALA A 103 4.67 4.74 1.27
C ALA A 103 3.69 4.86 2.44
N SER A 104 3.86 4.01 3.47
CA SER A 104 3.08 4.17 4.72
C SER A 104 3.56 5.40 5.46
N ILE A 105 2.62 6.26 5.86
CA ILE A 105 2.87 7.40 6.76
C ILE A 105 2.49 7.00 8.18
N ALA A 106 3.08 7.70 9.16
CA ALA A 106 2.84 7.40 10.58
C ALA A 106 3.17 5.95 10.96
N ALA A 107 4.21 5.37 10.36
CA ALA A 107 4.72 4.06 10.76
C ALA A 107 5.15 4.04 12.24
N GLY A 108 4.97 2.90 12.92
CA GLY A 108 5.41 2.73 14.31
C GLY A 108 4.34 2.90 15.39
N VAL A 109 3.09 3.14 15.01
CA VAL A 109 1.92 3.01 15.89
C VAL A 109 1.13 1.78 15.48
N ALA A 110 0.85 0.86 16.39
CA ALA A 110 0.00 -0.30 16.17
C ALA A 110 -0.75 -0.65 17.47
N PRO A 111 -2.00 -1.15 17.42
CA PRO A 111 -2.82 -1.31 16.21
C PRO A 111 -3.41 0.03 15.73
N LYS A 112 -3.64 0.15 14.42
CA LYS A 112 -4.28 1.32 13.81
C LYS A 112 -5.65 0.97 13.24
N LYS A 113 -6.63 1.86 13.43
CA LYS A 113 -7.93 1.81 12.74
C LYS A 113 -7.89 2.53 11.39
N MET A 114 -6.99 3.48 11.21
CA MET A 114 -6.77 4.20 9.96
C MET A 114 -5.36 3.95 9.47
N LEU A 115 -5.21 3.56 8.22
CA LEU A 115 -3.94 3.25 7.58
C LEU A 115 -3.64 4.34 6.53
N PRO A 116 -2.86 5.38 6.87
CA PRO A 116 -2.53 6.43 5.94
C PRO A 116 -1.33 6.05 5.06
N PHE A 117 -1.48 6.33 3.76
CA PHE A 117 -0.45 6.12 2.74
C PHE A 117 -0.28 7.38 1.89
N MET A 118 0.94 7.67 1.49
CA MET A 118 1.21 8.55 0.37
C MET A 118 1.33 7.68 -0.90
N VAL A 119 0.47 7.94 -1.89
CA VAL A 119 0.39 7.15 -3.13
C VAL A 119 0.78 8.03 -4.32
N TYR A 120 1.52 7.45 -5.24
CA TYR A 120 1.99 8.07 -6.48
C TYR A 120 1.48 7.23 -7.66
N PRO A 121 0.27 7.51 -8.18
CA PRO A 121 -0.33 6.69 -9.23
C PRO A 121 0.52 6.68 -10.51
N ALA A 122 0.60 5.54 -11.17
CA ALA A 122 1.24 5.46 -12.49
C ALA A 122 0.46 6.32 -13.52
N PRO A 123 1.10 6.76 -14.61
CA PRO A 123 0.44 7.56 -15.63
C PRO A 123 -0.53 6.73 -16.51
N ASP A 124 -0.44 5.41 -16.44
CA ASP A 124 -1.23 4.50 -17.26
C ASP A 124 -2.01 3.49 -16.40
N PHE A 125 -3.30 3.32 -16.71
CA PHE A 125 -4.13 2.28 -16.11
C PHE A 125 -3.65 0.85 -16.42
N ALA A 126 -2.93 0.62 -17.50
CA ALA A 126 -2.32 -0.68 -17.80
C ALA A 126 -1.38 -1.17 -16.69
N ALA A 127 -0.77 -0.23 -15.97
CA ALA A 127 0.07 -0.50 -14.80
C ALA A 127 -0.74 -0.58 -13.47
N SER A 128 -2.06 -0.33 -13.49
CA SER A 128 -2.93 -0.27 -12.32
C SER A 128 -4.16 -1.15 -12.54
N ALA A 129 -4.13 -2.38 -12.04
CA ALA A 129 -5.33 -3.21 -12.01
C ALA A 129 -6.39 -2.63 -11.06
N PHE A 130 -7.66 -2.96 -11.29
CA PHE A 130 -8.72 -2.70 -10.34
C PHE A 130 -8.39 -3.33 -8.99
N LYS A 131 -8.66 -2.61 -7.93
CA LYS A 131 -8.44 -2.99 -6.54
C LYS A 131 -9.76 -2.96 -5.81
N GLU A 132 -9.93 -3.89 -4.91
CA GLU A 132 -11.04 -3.95 -3.95
C GLU A 132 -10.53 -4.55 -2.64
N HIS A 133 -11.02 -4.06 -1.54
CA HIS A 133 -10.75 -4.59 -0.22
C HIS A 133 -11.88 -4.23 0.76
N ALA A 134 -11.96 -4.91 1.89
CA ALA A 134 -12.92 -4.57 2.93
C ALA A 134 -12.61 -3.19 3.53
N GLY A 135 -13.64 -2.52 4.04
CA GLY A 135 -13.55 -1.23 4.69
C GLY A 135 -13.81 -0.06 3.76
N GLU A 136 -13.36 1.08 4.17
CA GLU A 136 -13.60 2.37 3.53
C GLU A 136 -12.29 3.01 3.13
N GLU A 137 -12.33 3.85 2.11
CA GLU A 137 -11.16 4.56 1.61
C GLU A 137 -11.48 6.05 1.45
N PHE A 138 -10.58 6.88 1.97
CA PHE A 138 -10.58 8.33 1.76
C PHE A 138 -9.33 8.72 0.98
N LEU A 139 -9.51 9.39 -0.15
CA LEU A 139 -8.43 9.95 -0.96
C LEU A 139 -8.50 11.47 -0.92
N PHE A 140 -7.34 12.10 -0.76
CA PHE A 140 -7.15 13.53 -0.90
C PHE A 140 -6.00 13.79 -1.87
N VAL A 141 -6.24 14.62 -2.88
CA VAL A 141 -5.21 14.99 -3.85
C VAL A 141 -4.31 16.08 -3.25
N HIS A 142 -3.12 15.69 -2.83
CA HIS A 142 -2.13 16.62 -2.29
C HIS A 142 -1.49 17.48 -3.38
N GLN A 143 -1.20 16.87 -4.56
CA GLN A 143 -0.54 17.52 -5.68
C GLN A 143 -0.93 16.87 -7.01
N GLY A 144 -0.92 17.66 -8.09
CA GLY A 144 -1.17 17.18 -9.45
C GLY A 144 -2.64 16.93 -9.73
N THR A 145 -2.89 16.07 -10.70
CA THR A 145 -4.23 15.66 -11.11
C THR A 145 -4.29 14.15 -11.20
N VAL A 146 -5.36 13.56 -10.69
CA VAL A 146 -5.61 12.13 -10.73
C VAL A 146 -6.91 11.84 -11.44
N GLU A 147 -6.95 10.73 -12.15
CA GLU A 147 -8.17 10.12 -12.65
C GLU A 147 -8.44 8.84 -11.87
N ILE A 148 -9.65 8.73 -11.34
CA ILE A 148 -10.12 7.54 -10.63
C ILE A 148 -11.19 6.89 -11.49
N GLU A 149 -11.02 5.62 -11.82
CA GLU A 149 -12.01 4.82 -12.54
C GLU A 149 -12.71 3.87 -11.58
N PHE A 150 -14.02 3.96 -11.56
CA PHE A 150 -14.96 3.04 -10.94
C PHE A 150 -15.71 2.26 -12.05
N PRO A 151 -16.44 1.17 -11.74
CA PRO A 151 -17.14 0.38 -12.76
C PRO A 151 -18.15 1.15 -13.61
N GLN A 152 -18.73 2.23 -13.07
CA GLN A 152 -19.80 2.99 -13.72
C GLN A 152 -19.39 4.41 -14.13
N GLU A 153 -18.28 4.91 -13.61
CA GLU A 153 -17.84 6.28 -13.86
C GLU A 153 -16.33 6.44 -13.74
N THR A 154 -15.84 7.47 -14.38
CA THR A 154 -14.46 7.93 -14.24
C THR A 154 -14.49 9.38 -13.78
N VAL A 155 -13.78 9.69 -12.71
CA VAL A 155 -13.77 11.01 -12.07
C VAL A 155 -12.35 11.57 -12.13
N GLN A 156 -12.24 12.83 -12.54
CA GLN A 156 -11.00 13.59 -12.50
C GLN A 156 -10.99 14.49 -11.25
N LEU A 157 -9.93 14.41 -10.46
CA LEU A 157 -9.71 15.19 -9.24
C LEU A 157 -8.41 15.98 -9.36
N HIS A 158 -8.45 17.22 -8.86
CA HIS A 158 -7.33 18.15 -8.82
C HIS A 158 -6.81 18.34 -7.40
N ALA A 159 -5.65 18.94 -7.25
CA ALA A 159 -5.08 19.27 -5.93
C ALA A 159 -6.11 20.02 -5.06
N GLY A 160 -6.34 19.52 -3.85
CA GLY A 160 -7.37 20.00 -2.91
C GLY A 160 -8.68 19.22 -2.94
N ASP A 161 -8.95 18.45 -3.99
CA ASP A 161 -10.15 17.63 -4.08
C ASP A 161 -9.99 16.34 -3.25
N SER A 162 -11.13 15.76 -2.87
CA SER A 162 -11.18 14.51 -2.13
C SER A 162 -12.34 13.64 -2.57
N VAL A 163 -12.22 12.34 -2.34
CA VAL A 163 -13.29 11.36 -2.52
C VAL A 163 -13.27 10.36 -1.36
N TYR A 164 -14.47 9.95 -0.95
CA TYR A 164 -14.68 8.93 0.07
C TYR A 164 -15.64 7.87 -0.47
N PHE A 165 -15.31 6.60 -0.30
CA PHE A 165 -16.12 5.50 -0.82
C PHE A 165 -15.89 4.20 -0.04
N ASN A 166 -16.84 3.26 -0.18
CA ASN A 166 -16.67 1.89 0.28
C ASN A 166 -15.68 1.18 -0.65
N ALA A 167 -14.59 0.68 -0.10
CA ALA A 167 -13.47 0.10 -0.86
C ALA A 167 -13.79 -1.30 -1.47
N LEU A 168 -14.98 -1.86 -1.23
CA LEU A 168 -15.50 -2.99 -1.99
C LEU A 168 -15.90 -2.60 -3.42
N ILE A 169 -16.07 -1.29 -3.71
CA ILE A 169 -16.25 -0.82 -5.07
C ILE A 169 -14.91 -0.95 -5.81
N PRO A 170 -14.82 -1.77 -6.88
CA PRO A 170 -13.60 -1.88 -7.66
C PRO A 170 -13.16 -0.51 -8.19
N HIS A 171 -11.92 -0.16 -7.93
CA HIS A 171 -11.38 1.14 -8.30
C HIS A 171 -9.93 1.05 -8.74
N ARG A 172 -9.49 1.99 -9.55
CA ARG A 172 -8.08 2.20 -9.92
C ARG A 172 -7.80 3.67 -10.18
N THR A 173 -6.54 4.06 -10.01
CA THR A 173 -6.11 5.45 -10.14
C THR A 173 -4.98 5.57 -11.14
N ARG A 174 -4.90 6.69 -11.85
CA ARG A 174 -3.73 7.10 -12.64
C ARG A 174 -3.43 8.58 -12.45
N SER A 175 -2.16 8.93 -12.59
CA SER A 175 -1.72 10.32 -12.68
C SER A 175 -1.94 10.84 -14.08
N ILE A 176 -2.51 12.03 -14.23
CA ILE A 176 -2.69 12.69 -15.54
C ILE A 176 -1.98 14.04 -15.57
N GLY A 177 -1.58 14.46 -16.78
CA GLY A 177 -0.80 15.69 -16.97
C GLY A 177 0.71 15.49 -16.78
N ALA A 178 1.45 16.60 -16.83
CA ALA A 178 2.92 16.59 -16.79
C ALA A 178 3.48 16.40 -15.37
N GLN A 179 2.71 16.74 -14.35
CA GLN A 179 3.12 16.65 -12.95
C GLN A 179 2.64 15.34 -12.35
N GLN A 180 3.53 14.59 -11.71
CA GLN A 180 3.20 13.37 -10.96
C GLN A 180 2.21 13.70 -9.85
N ALA A 181 1.05 13.06 -9.85
CA ALA A 181 0.08 13.20 -8.77
C ALA A 181 0.57 12.55 -7.48
N GLN A 182 0.20 13.16 -6.35
CA GLN A 182 0.44 12.67 -5.00
C GLN A 182 -0.90 12.63 -4.26
N LEU A 183 -1.26 11.46 -3.77
CA LEU A 183 -2.50 11.23 -3.04
C LEU A 183 -2.19 10.87 -1.59
N LEU A 184 -2.87 11.51 -0.65
CA LEU A 184 -3.05 10.94 0.68
C LEU A 184 -4.22 9.96 0.60
N VAL A 185 -3.94 8.70 0.83
CA VAL A 185 -4.94 7.62 0.88
C VAL A 185 -5.02 7.12 2.31
N ILE A 186 -6.22 7.11 2.87
CA ILE A 186 -6.49 6.58 4.20
C ILE A 186 -7.46 5.40 4.04
N VAL A 187 -7.01 4.23 4.46
CA VAL A 187 -7.81 3.00 4.43
C VAL A 187 -8.25 2.66 5.85
N SER A 188 -9.53 2.33 6.06
CA SER A 188 -9.97 1.81 7.34
C SER A 188 -9.45 0.38 7.54
N ASN A 189 -8.99 0.09 8.75
CA ASN A 189 -8.53 -1.24 9.15
C ASN A 189 -9.64 -1.89 10.00
N ASP A 190 -10.74 -2.27 9.33
CA ASP A 190 -11.87 -2.92 9.99
C ASP A 190 -11.56 -4.41 10.18
N GLU A 191 -10.95 -4.75 11.31
CA GLU A 191 -10.79 -6.16 11.73
C GLU A 191 -12.15 -6.85 11.98
N ASP A 192 -13.23 -6.09 12.18
CA ASP A 192 -14.57 -6.58 12.50
C ASP A 192 -15.47 -6.88 11.28
N ALA A 193 -15.10 -6.46 10.07
CA ALA A 193 -15.90 -6.68 8.86
C ALA A 193 -15.86 -8.14 8.32
N ALA A 194 -15.11 -9.01 8.96
CA ALA A 194 -14.96 -10.42 8.57
C ALA A 194 -15.57 -11.42 9.59
N ARG A 195 -16.45 -10.96 10.50
CA ARG A 195 -17.19 -11.83 11.42
C ARG A 195 -18.64 -11.98 11.04
#